data_4baead4c32dc6a687069581123ea23a6
#
_entry.id   4baead4c32dc6a687069581123ea23a6
#
_cell.length_a   1.000
_cell.length_b   1.000
_cell.length_c   1.000
_cell.angle_alpha   90.00
_cell.angle_beta   90.00
_cell.angle_gamma   90.00
#
_symmetry.space_group_name_H-M   'P 1'
#
loop_
_entity.id
_entity.type
_entity.pdbx_description
1 polymer ?
#
loop_
_entity_poly.entity_id
_entity_poly.type
_entity_poly.pdbx_seq_one_letter_code
_entity_poly.pdbx_strand_id
1 'polypeptide(L)'
;MNMNPNIALSSTRHLRWRSLPLVAFRCVCKLVCGLALIAPANLTAAEATNSPAVAADGVLPVTISIDASKPIGPMKPVWRFFGADEPNYAYMKDGKRLIRELGVLRPKDVYFRAHNLLSTGDGTPAYKWGSSNAYTEDENGKPVYDWTILDRIFDAYLERNVRPYAQIGFMPKALSIQPEPYQHEWRPGLRYESIATGWSYPPKDYAKWAELVFQWVTHCVERYGKEEVEKWYWEVWNEPNLRFYWQGTPDEFYKLHDFAIDAVRRALPTARVGGPDVAGAGGRFMEGFLRHVISGTNYATGKRGTPTDFLAFHAKGSPRFVDGHVRLGCAPQLTEINRGFALIASFPEMKNTPIVIGESDPDGCAACQGPHLGYRNTTMYSSYTAATFARKYELADRHGVNLEGALTWAFEFEDQPYFAGQRVLANNGLDLPVMNVFRMFSHMSGQRVEAKSSASVALDDILRRGVAGPPDISALASVDSNKVAVMIWYYHDDDLPGPDAQIDIKLNHLALGNGEARLTHYRIDGRHSNSFAVWKSLGSPTAPNESQYDRMLRAGRLTQLHEPQQIPVEGQQASVRVQLPRQGVSLLLLEKQ
;
A
#
# COMPACT_ATOMS: atom_id res chain seq x y z
N MET A 1 47.76 24.91 33.79
CA MET A 1 48.06 26.35 33.67
C MET A 1 46.97 26.91 32.78
N ASN A 2 45.89 27.44 33.33
CA ASN A 2 45.60 28.86 33.61
C ASN A 2 45.82 29.71 32.32
N MET A 3 44.90 30.43 31.73
CA MET A 3 43.80 31.27 32.22
C MET A 3 42.95 31.78 31.01
N ASN A 4 41.67 31.94 31.24
CA ASN A 4 40.72 32.89 30.63
C ASN A 4 41.14 34.36 30.91
N PRO A 5 40.37 35.44 30.50
CA PRO A 5 39.21 35.62 29.62
C PRO A 5 39.16 37.01 28.88
N ASN A 6 38.00 37.28 28.24
CA ASN A 6 37.37 38.58 27.92
C ASN A 6 37.94 39.46 26.81
N ILE A 7 37.12 39.82 25.85
CA ILE A 7 36.82 41.24 25.50
C ILE A 7 35.38 41.31 24.91
N ALA A 8 34.72 42.40 25.26
CA ALA A 8 33.32 42.72 25.26
C ALA A 8 32.74 43.35 23.94
N LEU A 9 31.42 43.18 23.80
CA LEU A 9 30.37 44.14 23.41
C LEU A 9 30.67 45.34 22.48
N SER A 10 29.95 45.39 21.36
CA SER A 10 29.17 46.56 20.85
C SER A 10 28.62 46.14 19.45
N SER A 11 27.47 46.46 18.97
CA SER A 11 26.45 47.48 19.20
C SER A 11 25.18 47.10 18.43
N THR A 12 24.08 47.25 19.09
CA THR A 12 22.71 47.18 18.56
C THR A 12 22.47 48.21 17.45
N ARG A 13 21.89 47.78 16.33
CA ARG A 13 21.14 48.65 15.42
C ARG A 13 19.70 48.13 15.26
N HIS A 14 18.78 48.87 15.85
CA HIS A 14 17.34 48.78 15.61
C HIS A 14 16.99 49.23 14.18
N LEU A 15 16.40 48.34 13.38
CA LEU A 15 15.66 48.74 12.18
C LEU A 15 14.16 48.74 12.51
N ARG A 16 13.58 49.93 12.47
CA ARG A 16 12.16 50.21 12.61
C ARG A 16 11.42 49.73 11.34
N TRP A 17 10.46 48.86 11.48
CA TRP A 17 9.48 48.56 10.46
C TRP A 17 8.40 49.63 10.45
N ARG A 18 8.26 50.31 9.31
CA ARG A 18 7.12 51.23 9.03
C ARG A 18 5.93 50.42 8.56
N SER A 19 4.82 50.55 9.23
CA SER A 19 3.49 50.12 8.87
C SER A 19 2.95 50.84 7.64
N LEU A 20 2.47 50.07 6.65
CA LEU A 20 1.65 50.58 5.54
C LEU A 20 0.20 50.11 5.73
N PRO A 21 -0.82 50.94 5.37
CA PRO A 21 -2.22 50.73 5.77
C PRO A 21 -2.96 49.74 4.87
N LEU A 22 -3.87 49.00 5.49
CA LEU A 22 -4.91 48.21 4.83
C LEU A 22 -5.82 49.09 3.96
N VAL A 23 -5.91 48.77 2.68
CA VAL A 23 -6.98 49.28 1.80
C VAL A 23 -8.12 48.26 1.77
N ALA A 24 -9.24 48.64 2.38
CA ALA A 24 -10.48 47.88 2.34
C ALA A 24 -11.21 48.09 1.01
N PHE A 25 -11.35 47.04 0.21
CA PHE A 25 -12.26 47.04 -0.95
C PHE A 25 -13.64 46.63 -0.49
N ARG A 26 -14.58 47.62 -0.46
CA ARG A 26 -16.01 47.39 -0.34
C ARG A 26 -16.58 47.09 -1.73
N CYS A 27 -17.04 45.86 -1.95
CA CYS A 27 -17.93 45.52 -3.07
C CYS A 27 -19.37 45.80 -2.67
N VAL A 28 -20.00 46.74 -3.39
CA VAL A 28 -21.42 47.07 -3.29
C VAL A 28 -22.17 46.12 -4.24
N CYS A 29 -22.94 45.20 -3.69
CA CYS A 29 -23.94 44.43 -4.45
C CYS A 29 -25.27 45.17 -4.42
N LYS A 30 -25.73 45.63 -5.58
CA LYS A 30 -27.10 46.13 -5.77
C LYS A 30 -28.08 44.95 -5.83
N LEU A 31 -29.04 44.93 -4.89
CA LEU A 31 -30.24 44.08 -4.95
C LEU A 31 -31.16 44.58 -6.07
N VAL A 32 -31.50 43.68 -6.99
CA VAL A 32 -32.67 43.81 -7.88
C VAL A 32 -33.66 42.73 -7.45
N CYS A 33 -34.76 43.13 -6.82
CA CYS A 33 -35.91 42.28 -6.53
C CYS A 33 -36.71 42.02 -7.83
N GLY A 34 -36.67 40.78 -8.31
CA GLY A 34 -37.62 40.26 -9.30
C GLY A 34 -38.49 39.19 -8.65
N LEU A 35 -39.76 39.46 -8.38
CA LEU A 35 -40.73 38.42 -8.01
C LEU A 35 -41.01 37.53 -9.21
N ALA A 36 -40.56 36.26 -9.15
CA ALA A 36 -41.07 35.21 -10.00
C ALA A 36 -41.85 34.21 -9.12
N LEU A 37 -43.11 34.07 -9.43
CA LEU A 37 -44.01 33.04 -8.88
C LEU A 37 -43.49 31.68 -9.32
N ILE A 38 -42.99 30.90 -8.39
CA ILE A 38 -42.62 29.48 -8.64
C ILE A 38 -43.74 28.62 -8.04
N ALA A 39 -44.40 27.85 -8.91
CA ALA A 39 -45.31 26.78 -8.55
C ALA A 39 -44.55 25.69 -7.77
N PRO A 40 -45.16 24.95 -6.83
CA PRO A 40 -44.47 23.89 -6.12
C PRO A 40 -44.20 22.71 -7.06
N ALA A 41 -42.94 22.49 -7.40
CA ALA A 41 -42.52 21.24 -8.00
C ALA A 41 -42.57 20.15 -6.95
N ASN A 42 -43.33 19.10 -7.21
CA ASN A 42 -43.34 17.87 -6.43
C ASN A 42 -41.92 17.31 -6.36
N LEU A 43 -41.27 17.43 -5.22
CA LEU A 43 -40.07 16.62 -4.90
C LEU A 43 -40.55 15.18 -4.78
N THR A 44 -40.27 14.38 -5.80
CA THR A 44 -40.28 12.92 -5.68
C THR A 44 -39.31 12.54 -4.57
N ALA A 45 -39.82 11.78 -3.59
CA ALA A 45 -39.07 11.25 -2.48
C ALA A 45 -37.82 10.56 -2.97
N ALA A 46 -36.65 11.00 -2.51
CA ALA A 46 -35.40 10.28 -2.67
C ALA A 46 -35.61 8.87 -2.10
N GLU A 47 -35.23 7.87 -2.87
CA GLU A 47 -35.21 6.48 -2.42
C GLU A 47 -34.47 6.41 -1.08
N ALA A 48 -35.21 6.00 -0.06
CA ALA A 48 -34.66 5.76 1.26
C ALA A 48 -33.60 4.67 1.12
N THR A 49 -32.35 4.99 1.37
CA THR A 49 -31.30 3.99 1.52
C THR A 49 -31.71 3.10 2.68
N ASN A 50 -32.03 1.84 2.40
CA ASN A 50 -32.36 0.83 3.40
C ASN A 50 -31.11 0.52 4.25
N SER A 51 -30.78 1.38 5.19
CA SER A 51 -29.85 1.03 6.28
C SER A 51 -30.59 0.06 7.21
N PRO A 52 -30.00 -1.08 7.57
CA PRO A 52 -30.61 -1.97 8.54
C PRO A 52 -30.79 -1.20 9.86
N ALA A 53 -32.02 -1.15 10.35
CA ALA A 53 -32.31 -0.56 11.66
C ALA A 53 -31.64 -1.41 12.76
N VAL A 54 -31.07 -0.76 13.78
CA VAL A 54 -30.55 -1.44 14.97
C VAL A 54 -31.73 -2.15 15.63
N ALA A 55 -31.58 -3.45 15.88
CA ALA A 55 -32.60 -4.24 16.58
C ALA A 55 -32.76 -3.78 18.04
N ALA A 56 -33.85 -4.17 18.70
CA ALA A 56 -34.16 -3.78 20.08
C ALA A 56 -33.08 -4.24 21.10
N ASP A 57 -32.28 -5.24 20.77
CA ASP A 57 -31.12 -5.73 21.53
C ASP A 57 -29.82 -4.95 21.28
N GLY A 58 -29.84 -3.89 20.46
CA GLY A 58 -28.69 -3.06 20.15
C GLY A 58 -27.72 -3.66 19.13
N VAL A 59 -28.12 -4.68 18.36
CA VAL A 59 -27.32 -5.37 17.36
C VAL A 59 -27.79 -5.03 15.94
N LEU A 60 -26.86 -4.96 14.97
CA LEU A 60 -27.19 -4.78 13.54
C LEU A 60 -27.46 -6.13 12.87
N PRO A 61 -28.70 -6.42 12.44
CA PRO A 61 -28.97 -7.64 11.68
C PRO A 61 -28.49 -7.52 10.24
N VAL A 62 -27.67 -8.47 9.79
CA VAL A 62 -27.10 -8.51 8.44
C VAL A 62 -27.29 -9.88 7.84
N THR A 63 -27.62 -9.97 6.56
CA THR A 63 -27.64 -11.21 5.81
C THR A 63 -26.60 -11.18 4.71
N ILE A 64 -25.81 -12.25 4.58
CA ILE A 64 -24.86 -12.44 3.48
C ILE A 64 -25.21 -13.72 2.74
N SER A 65 -25.40 -13.64 1.43
CA SER A 65 -25.63 -14.78 0.55
C SER A 65 -24.46 -14.97 -0.38
N ILE A 66 -23.87 -16.17 -0.35
CA ILE A 66 -22.79 -16.61 -1.23
C ILE A 66 -23.34 -17.63 -2.22
N ASP A 67 -23.08 -17.45 -3.49
CA ASP A 67 -23.45 -18.41 -4.55
C ASP A 67 -22.18 -19.02 -5.16
N ALA A 68 -21.83 -20.22 -4.72
CA ALA A 68 -20.62 -20.93 -5.14
C ALA A 68 -20.64 -21.34 -6.62
N SER A 69 -21.81 -21.35 -7.27
CA SER A 69 -21.97 -21.67 -8.70
C SER A 69 -21.76 -20.48 -9.62
N LYS A 70 -21.60 -19.27 -9.08
CA LYS A 70 -21.43 -18.02 -9.85
C LYS A 70 -20.02 -17.47 -9.73
N PRO A 71 -19.04 -17.98 -10.51
CA PRO A 71 -17.72 -17.39 -10.56
C PRO A 71 -17.77 -16.01 -11.21
N ILE A 72 -17.07 -15.05 -10.58
CA ILE A 72 -16.94 -13.66 -11.07
C ILE A 72 -15.51 -13.32 -11.48
N GLY A 73 -14.60 -14.27 -11.41
CA GLY A 73 -13.21 -14.16 -11.83
C GLY A 73 -12.24 -14.90 -10.92
N PRO A 74 -10.96 -14.99 -11.30
CA PRO A 74 -9.97 -15.67 -10.50
C PRO A 74 -9.71 -14.95 -9.16
N MET A 75 -9.48 -15.71 -8.10
CA MET A 75 -8.98 -15.17 -6.82
C MET A 75 -7.46 -14.99 -6.91
N LYS A 76 -7.02 -14.01 -7.72
CA LYS A 76 -5.59 -13.68 -7.85
C LYS A 76 -5.05 -13.20 -6.50
N PRO A 77 -3.82 -13.57 -6.09
CA PRO A 77 -3.23 -13.09 -4.85
C PRO A 77 -2.65 -11.67 -5.02
N VAL A 78 -3.50 -10.68 -5.37
CA VAL A 78 -3.07 -9.30 -5.65
C VAL A 78 -2.42 -8.63 -4.43
N TRP A 79 -2.60 -9.17 -3.24
CA TRP A 79 -2.06 -8.71 -1.96
C TRP A 79 -0.59 -9.10 -1.73
N ARG A 80 0.01 -9.95 -2.57
CA ARG A 80 1.35 -10.54 -2.35
C ARG A 80 2.53 -9.59 -2.55
N PHE A 81 2.28 -8.30 -2.64
CA PHE A 81 3.27 -7.26 -2.85
C PHE A 81 3.41 -6.39 -1.60
N PHE A 82 4.65 -6.20 -1.15
CA PHE A 82 5.01 -5.38 0.00
C PHE A 82 6.20 -4.49 -0.34
N GLY A 83 6.45 -3.46 0.46
CA GLY A 83 7.58 -2.58 0.19
C GLY A 83 7.91 -1.61 1.33
N ALA A 84 9.04 -0.91 1.17
CA ALA A 84 9.53 0.12 2.07
C ALA A 84 10.45 1.13 1.37
N ASP A 85 10.50 2.37 1.89
CA ASP A 85 11.48 3.38 1.47
C ASP A 85 12.91 2.97 1.84
N GLU A 86 13.05 2.20 2.93
CA GLU A 86 14.28 1.97 3.68
C GLU A 86 14.75 0.51 3.52
N PRO A 87 15.47 0.16 2.45
CA PRO A 87 15.83 -1.23 2.13
C PRO A 87 16.78 -1.85 3.17
N ASN A 88 17.52 -1.02 3.91
CA ASN A 88 18.54 -1.47 4.83
C ASN A 88 17.99 -2.10 6.12
N TYR A 89 16.71 -1.90 6.44
CA TYR A 89 16.05 -2.66 7.52
C TYR A 89 15.91 -4.16 7.18
N ALA A 90 15.95 -4.55 5.89
CA ALA A 90 15.77 -5.93 5.45
C ALA A 90 16.75 -6.92 6.09
N TYR A 91 17.98 -6.50 6.36
CA TYR A 91 19.01 -7.36 6.96
C TYR A 91 19.17 -7.19 8.48
N MET A 92 18.33 -6.36 9.12
CA MET A 92 18.26 -6.23 10.58
C MET A 92 17.49 -7.41 11.20
N LYS A 93 17.51 -7.53 12.52
CA LYS A 93 16.93 -8.66 13.26
C LYS A 93 15.43 -8.83 13.00
N ASP A 94 14.66 -7.76 13.26
CA ASP A 94 13.20 -7.81 13.15
C ASP A 94 12.75 -7.72 11.70
N GLY A 95 13.48 -7.00 10.85
CA GLY A 95 13.30 -6.99 9.41
C GLY A 95 13.42 -8.37 8.79
N LYS A 96 14.48 -9.13 9.12
CA LYS A 96 14.64 -10.54 8.70
C LYS A 96 13.50 -11.43 9.18
N ARG A 97 12.99 -11.17 10.40
CA ARG A 97 11.85 -11.90 10.93
C ARG A 97 10.61 -11.62 10.09
N LEU A 98 10.29 -10.34 9.85
CA LEU A 98 9.09 -9.96 9.09
C LEU A 98 9.14 -10.49 7.64
N ILE A 99 10.28 -10.38 6.95
CA ILE A 99 10.44 -10.95 5.60
C ILE A 99 10.16 -12.46 5.60
N ARG A 100 10.57 -13.20 6.63
CA ARG A 100 10.25 -14.63 6.76
C ARG A 100 8.75 -14.86 6.91
N GLU A 101 8.06 -14.06 7.74
CA GLU A 101 6.61 -14.15 7.92
C GLU A 101 5.86 -13.84 6.60
N LEU A 102 6.35 -12.87 5.81
CA LEU A 102 5.80 -12.59 4.48
C LEU A 102 6.02 -13.74 3.50
N GLY A 103 7.23 -14.30 3.47
CA GLY A 103 7.56 -15.42 2.58
C GLY A 103 6.77 -16.69 2.85
N VAL A 104 6.34 -16.92 4.10
CA VAL A 104 5.47 -18.06 4.46
C VAL A 104 4.06 -17.92 3.87
N LEU A 105 3.57 -16.71 3.62
CA LEU A 105 2.23 -16.48 3.06
C LEU A 105 2.06 -17.13 1.68
N ARG A 106 3.07 -17.05 0.82
CA ARG A 106 3.16 -17.71 -0.50
C ARG A 106 4.63 -17.91 -0.87
N PRO A 107 5.24 -19.04 -0.51
CA PRO A 107 6.68 -19.25 -0.74
C PRO A 107 7.08 -19.04 -2.19
N LYS A 108 8.07 -18.16 -2.43
CA LYS A 108 8.59 -17.77 -3.76
C LYS A 108 7.56 -17.09 -4.67
N ASP A 109 6.48 -16.54 -4.11
CA ASP A 109 5.47 -15.77 -4.85
C ASP A 109 4.99 -14.55 -4.04
N VAL A 110 5.80 -14.06 -3.12
CA VAL A 110 5.72 -12.75 -2.48
C VAL A 110 6.83 -11.88 -3.01
N TYR A 111 6.53 -10.61 -3.26
CA TYR A 111 7.46 -9.63 -3.81
C TYR A 111 7.67 -8.48 -2.82
N PHE A 112 8.92 -8.00 -2.75
CA PHE A 112 9.26 -6.85 -1.91
C PHE A 112 9.92 -5.75 -2.74
N ARG A 113 9.25 -4.59 -2.81
CA ARG A 113 9.70 -3.39 -3.49
C ARG A 113 10.43 -2.47 -2.49
N ALA A 114 11.57 -1.94 -2.87
CA ALA A 114 12.30 -1.00 -2.02
C ALA A 114 12.86 0.15 -2.84
N HIS A 115 12.83 1.35 -2.27
CA HIS A 115 13.53 2.50 -2.78
C HIS A 115 15.03 2.46 -2.46
N ASN A 116 15.77 3.44 -2.94
CA ASN A 116 17.16 3.68 -2.56
C ASN A 116 18.17 2.55 -2.89
N LEU A 117 17.81 1.62 -3.77
CA LEU A 117 18.69 0.50 -4.12
C LEU A 117 19.98 0.95 -4.82
N LEU A 118 19.99 2.11 -5.51
CA LEU A 118 21.17 2.69 -6.17
C LEU A 118 21.67 3.97 -5.48
N SER A 119 21.04 4.40 -4.39
CA SER A 119 21.47 5.59 -3.66
C SER A 119 22.82 5.38 -2.98
N THR A 120 23.69 6.39 -3.07
CA THR A 120 25.03 6.37 -2.47
C THR A 120 24.97 6.56 -0.96
N GLY A 121 25.62 5.67 -0.20
CA GLY A 121 25.73 5.72 1.25
C GLY A 121 26.29 4.42 1.82
N ASP A 122 26.29 4.29 3.12
CA ASP A 122 26.95 3.20 3.85
C ASP A 122 26.03 2.03 4.24
N GLY A 123 24.75 2.10 3.82
CA GLY A 123 23.76 1.08 4.16
C GLY A 123 23.17 1.21 5.57
N THR A 124 23.41 2.31 6.28
CA THR A 124 22.80 2.58 7.58
C THR A 124 21.29 2.82 7.42
N PRO A 125 20.42 2.09 8.15
CA PRO A 125 18.98 2.32 8.13
C PRO A 125 18.60 3.69 8.69
N ALA A 126 17.71 4.40 7.99
CA ALA A 126 17.19 5.70 8.43
C ALA A 126 15.77 5.93 7.90
N TYR A 127 15.03 6.90 8.44
CA TYR A 127 13.71 7.26 7.95
C TYR A 127 13.79 7.90 6.55
N LYS A 128 12.96 7.45 5.64
CA LYS A 128 12.87 8.00 4.28
C LYS A 128 14.19 7.97 3.51
N TRP A 129 15.13 7.14 3.95
CA TRP A 129 16.44 7.01 3.34
C TRP A 129 16.93 5.58 3.41
N GLY A 130 17.71 5.22 2.41
CA GLY A 130 18.47 3.99 2.36
C GLY A 130 19.61 4.17 1.36
N SER A 131 20.51 3.21 1.31
CA SER A 131 21.67 3.30 0.41
C SER A 131 22.29 1.93 0.17
N SER A 132 23.03 1.82 -0.92
CA SER A 132 23.77 0.62 -1.25
C SER A 132 25.20 0.90 -1.70
N ASN A 133 25.51 2.14 -2.08
CA ASN A 133 26.78 2.57 -2.68
C ASN A 133 27.17 1.76 -3.93
N ALA A 134 26.17 1.32 -4.70
CA ALA A 134 26.37 0.42 -5.85
C ALA A 134 27.23 1.03 -6.97
N TYR A 135 27.34 2.37 -7.03
CA TYR A 135 28.07 3.11 -8.06
C TYR A 135 28.87 4.26 -7.48
N THR A 136 30.16 4.26 -7.79
CA THR A 136 31.06 5.41 -7.60
C THR A 136 31.89 5.62 -8.86
N GLU A 137 32.73 6.65 -8.88
CA GLU A 137 33.72 6.86 -9.94
C GLU A 137 35.11 7.02 -9.29
N ASP A 138 36.14 6.49 -9.96
CA ASP A 138 37.53 6.71 -9.58
C ASP A 138 37.99 8.14 -9.92
N GLU A 139 39.26 8.46 -9.64
CA GLU A 139 39.86 9.78 -9.91
C GLU A 139 39.86 10.18 -11.40
N ASN A 140 39.73 9.21 -12.31
CA ASN A 140 39.66 9.40 -13.75
C ASN A 140 38.20 9.41 -14.27
N GLY A 141 37.21 9.36 -13.38
CA GLY A 141 35.80 9.29 -13.72
C GLY A 141 35.35 7.94 -14.29
N LYS A 142 36.13 6.86 -14.08
CA LYS A 142 35.75 5.52 -14.49
C LYS A 142 34.79 4.91 -13.47
N PRO A 143 33.69 4.26 -13.91
CA PRO A 143 32.75 3.58 -13.03
C PRO A 143 33.42 2.51 -12.15
N VAL A 144 33.03 2.50 -10.87
CA VAL A 144 33.39 1.48 -9.87
C VAL A 144 32.07 0.97 -9.26
N TYR A 145 31.87 -0.35 -9.30
CA TYR A 145 30.67 -1.01 -8.81
C TYR A 145 30.95 -1.75 -7.52
N ASP A 146 30.06 -1.61 -6.52
CA ASP A 146 30.08 -2.35 -5.25
C ASP A 146 28.67 -2.89 -4.95
N TRP A 147 28.51 -4.19 -5.09
CA TRP A 147 27.22 -4.86 -4.89
C TRP A 147 27.00 -5.35 -3.45
N THR A 148 27.97 -5.17 -2.55
CA THR A 148 27.98 -5.78 -1.20
C THR A 148 26.70 -5.51 -0.42
N ILE A 149 26.21 -4.26 -0.40
CA ILE A 149 25.00 -3.89 0.35
C ILE A 149 23.74 -4.37 -0.38
N LEU A 150 23.71 -4.26 -1.72
CA LEU A 150 22.60 -4.79 -2.53
C LEU A 150 22.45 -6.30 -2.35
N ASP A 151 23.53 -7.04 -2.37
CA ASP A 151 23.53 -8.48 -2.13
C ASP A 151 22.95 -8.81 -0.76
N ARG A 152 23.36 -8.10 0.29
CA ARG A 152 22.79 -8.29 1.64
C ARG A 152 21.27 -8.09 1.69
N ILE A 153 20.75 -7.11 0.94
CA ILE A 153 19.31 -6.83 0.85
C ILE A 153 18.61 -7.99 0.14
N PHE A 154 19.08 -8.37 -1.05
CA PHE A 154 18.44 -9.40 -1.86
C PHE A 154 18.62 -10.81 -1.29
N ASP A 155 19.78 -11.12 -0.68
CA ASP A 155 19.98 -12.36 0.08
C ASP A 155 18.96 -12.46 1.22
N ALA A 156 18.70 -11.36 1.96
CA ALA A 156 17.70 -11.36 3.02
C ALA A 156 16.28 -11.68 2.52
N TYR A 157 15.92 -11.27 1.30
CA TYR A 157 14.65 -11.64 0.68
C TYR A 157 14.62 -13.10 0.24
N LEU A 158 15.57 -13.50 -0.59
CA LEU A 158 15.59 -14.82 -1.25
C LEU A 158 15.74 -15.98 -0.26
N GLU A 159 16.60 -15.83 0.76
CA GLU A 159 16.74 -16.81 1.85
C GLU A 159 15.41 -17.06 2.60
N ARG A 160 14.45 -16.15 2.47
CA ARG A 160 13.14 -16.21 3.15
C ARG A 160 11.97 -16.38 2.20
N ASN A 161 12.25 -16.87 0.97
CA ASN A 161 11.25 -17.12 -0.06
C ASN A 161 10.45 -15.88 -0.52
N VAL A 162 11.05 -14.70 -0.44
CA VAL A 162 10.51 -13.45 -0.98
C VAL A 162 11.37 -13.04 -2.17
N ARG A 163 10.76 -12.52 -3.23
CA ARG A 163 11.44 -12.07 -4.45
C ARG A 163 11.61 -10.56 -4.47
N PRO A 164 12.73 -10.07 -5.02
CA PRO A 164 12.88 -8.66 -5.32
C PRO A 164 11.82 -8.15 -6.31
N TYR A 165 11.25 -7.01 -6.00
CA TYR A 165 10.64 -6.08 -6.93
C TYR A 165 11.62 -4.89 -6.98
N ALA A 166 12.57 -4.98 -7.92
CA ALA A 166 13.73 -4.11 -7.95
C ALA A 166 13.37 -2.75 -8.55
N GLN A 167 13.25 -1.72 -7.71
CA GLN A 167 13.09 -0.35 -8.15
C GLN A 167 14.45 0.21 -8.55
N ILE A 168 14.64 0.52 -9.84
CA ILE A 168 15.88 1.08 -10.42
C ILE A 168 15.96 2.57 -10.08
N GLY A 169 16.64 2.87 -8.99
CA GLY A 169 16.76 4.20 -8.40
C GLY A 169 17.28 4.17 -6.95
N PHE A 170 17.60 5.30 -6.34
CA PHE A 170 17.60 6.60 -7.01
C PHE A 170 18.98 6.90 -7.65
N MET A 171 19.18 8.17 -8.15
CA MET A 171 20.42 8.52 -8.83
C MET A 171 21.62 8.45 -7.89
N PRO A 172 22.68 7.67 -8.20
CA PRO A 172 23.92 7.71 -7.43
C PRO A 172 24.57 9.11 -7.42
N LYS A 173 25.20 9.49 -6.31
CA LYS A 173 25.84 10.79 -6.14
C LYS A 173 26.78 11.14 -7.31
N ALA A 174 27.69 10.22 -7.64
CA ALA A 174 28.69 10.43 -8.69
C ALA A 174 28.08 10.60 -10.09
N LEU A 175 26.82 10.14 -10.30
CA LEU A 175 26.16 10.22 -11.61
C LEU A 175 25.16 11.37 -11.71
N SER A 176 24.77 12.00 -10.60
CA SER A 176 23.80 13.09 -10.57
C SER A 176 24.35 14.37 -11.23
N ILE A 177 23.50 15.08 -11.99
CA ILE A 177 23.86 16.43 -12.53
C ILE A 177 24.01 17.48 -11.42
N GLN A 178 23.40 17.24 -10.25
CA GLN A 178 23.51 18.10 -9.07
C GLN A 178 23.74 17.23 -7.83
N PRO A 179 25.00 16.80 -7.59
CA PRO A 179 25.30 15.83 -6.56
C PRO A 179 25.16 16.36 -5.12
N GLU A 180 25.13 17.68 -4.91
CA GLU A 180 25.06 18.29 -3.57
C GLU A 180 23.84 19.20 -3.42
N PRO A 181 23.18 19.24 -2.24
CA PRO A 181 23.34 18.24 -1.16
C PRO A 181 22.82 16.88 -1.63
N TYR A 182 23.44 15.78 -1.23
CA TYR A 182 23.06 14.46 -1.71
C TYR A 182 22.15 13.72 -0.73
N GLN A 183 22.60 13.51 0.50
CA GLN A 183 21.82 12.84 1.54
C GLN A 183 20.91 13.84 2.26
N HIS A 184 19.71 13.44 2.62
CA HIS A 184 18.80 14.24 3.44
C HIS A 184 18.73 13.70 4.88
N GLU A 185 18.41 14.59 5.82
CA GLU A 185 18.19 14.27 7.24
C GLU A 185 16.69 14.27 7.60
N TRP A 186 15.85 13.73 6.74
CA TRP A 186 14.42 13.72 7.00
C TRP A 186 14.09 12.87 8.25
N ARG A 187 13.20 13.39 9.07
CA ARG A 187 12.64 12.70 10.24
C ARG A 187 11.19 13.12 10.45
N PRO A 188 10.40 12.37 11.25
CA PRO A 188 9.02 12.74 11.57
C PRO A 188 8.89 14.20 12.00
N GLY A 189 7.91 14.92 11.40
CA GLY A 189 7.68 16.35 11.64
C GLY A 189 8.33 17.31 10.64
N LEU A 190 9.27 16.85 9.80
CA LEU A 190 9.79 17.65 8.69
C LEU A 190 8.86 17.59 7.48
N ARG A 191 8.91 18.64 6.65
CA ARG A 191 8.14 18.69 5.40
C ARG A 191 8.76 17.79 4.33
N TYR A 192 7.94 17.35 3.38
CA TYR A 192 8.40 16.55 2.24
C TYR A 192 9.39 17.27 1.34
N GLU A 193 9.31 18.59 1.24
CA GLU A 193 10.24 19.40 0.44
C GLU A 193 11.71 19.27 0.91
N SER A 194 11.90 18.86 2.16
CA SER A 194 13.23 18.58 2.70
C SER A 194 13.84 17.27 2.21
N ILE A 195 13.10 16.45 1.47
CA ILE A 195 13.56 15.15 0.98
C ILE A 195 14.40 15.27 -0.29
N ALA A 196 14.04 16.21 -1.20
CA ALA A 196 14.69 16.35 -2.49
C ALA A 196 16.16 16.75 -2.34
N THR A 197 17.07 15.88 -2.78
CA THR A 197 18.52 16.12 -2.83
C THR A 197 19.11 15.54 -4.10
N GLY A 198 20.43 15.41 -4.21
CA GLY A 198 21.14 14.99 -5.42
C GLY A 198 20.65 13.68 -6.05
N TRP A 199 20.06 12.79 -5.29
CA TRP A 199 19.49 11.54 -5.78
C TRP A 199 18.22 11.72 -6.63
N SER A 200 17.55 12.88 -6.60
CA SER A 200 16.33 13.17 -7.35
C SER A 200 16.57 13.80 -8.73
N TYR A 201 17.80 14.02 -9.11
CA TYR A 201 18.17 14.68 -10.37
C TYR A 201 18.48 13.68 -11.50
N PRO A 202 18.37 14.12 -12.77
CA PRO A 202 18.81 13.33 -13.92
C PRO A 202 20.30 12.94 -13.86
N PRO A 203 20.70 11.90 -14.60
CA PRO A 203 22.10 11.54 -14.71
C PRO A 203 22.86 12.55 -15.59
N LYS A 204 24.11 12.86 -15.24
CA LYS A 204 25.02 13.64 -16.08
C LYS A 204 25.39 12.92 -17.39
N ASP A 205 25.25 11.59 -17.42
CA ASP A 205 25.56 10.72 -18.54
C ASP A 205 24.59 9.53 -18.58
N TYR A 206 23.71 9.50 -19.58
CA TYR A 206 22.71 8.43 -19.74
C TYR A 206 23.33 7.11 -20.18
N ALA A 207 24.49 7.12 -20.86
CA ALA A 207 25.20 5.86 -21.21
C ALA A 207 25.78 5.21 -19.96
N LYS A 208 26.38 5.99 -19.05
CA LYS A 208 26.84 5.49 -17.74
C LYS A 208 25.68 4.99 -16.87
N TRP A 209 24.51 5.67 -16.92
CA TRP A 209 23.30 5.18 -16.26
C TRP A 209 22.86 3.81 -16.80
N ALA A 210 22.78 3.66 -18.12
CA ALA A 210 22.46 2.39 -18.75
C ALA A 210 23.49 1.31 -18.40
N GLU A 211 24.78 1.66 -18.38
CA GLU A 211 25.84 0.70 -18.04
C GLU A 211 25.74 0.25 -16.57
N LEU A 212 25.45 1.14 -15.63
CA LEU A 212 25.19 0.78 -14.23
C LEU A 212 24.06 -0.24 -14.14
N VAL A 213 22.93 0.02 -14.80
CA VAL A 213 21.77 -0.89 -14.79
C VAL A 213 22.12 -2.23 -15.43
N PHE A 214 22.83 -2.21 -16.55
CA PHE A 214 23.29 -3.43 -17.23
C PHE A 214 24.19 -4.29 -16.32
N GLN A 215 25.17 -3.69 -15.68
CA GLN A 215 26.10 -4.38 -14.77
C GLN A 215 25.38 -4.93 -13.54
N TRP A 216 24.42 -4.17 -12.98
CA TRP A 216 23.63 -4.65 -11.84
C TRP A 216 22.77 -5.86 -12.19
N VAL A 217 22.04 -5.83 -13.31
CA VAL A 217 21.21 -6.97 -13.74
C VAL A 217 22.09 -8.17 -14.08
N THR A 218 23.24 -7.96 -14.75
CA THR A 218 24.22 -9.02 -15.05
C THR A 218 24.74 -9.67 -13.78
N HIS A 219 25.13 -8.86 -12.78
CA HIS A 219 25.56 -9.36 -11.47
C HIS A 219 24.45 -10.19 -10.79
N CYS A 220 23.20 -9.72 -10.83
CA CYS A 220 22.08 -10.50 -10.27
C CYS A 220 21.90 -11.84 -10.99
N VAL A 221 22.01 -11.87 -12.32
CA VAL A 221 21.91 -13.11 -13.10
C VAL A 221 23.05 -14.07 -12.77
N GLU A 222 24.28 -13.57 -12.65
CA GLU A 222 25.45 -14.37 -12.28
C GLU A 222 25.34 -14.94 -10.85
N ARG A 223 24.87 -14.14 -9.90
CA ARG A 223 24.76 -14.51 -8.49
C ARG A 223 23.58 -15.43 -8.19
N TYR A 224 22.40 -15.10 -8.70
CA TYR A 224 21.13 -15.75 -8.32
C TYR A 224 20.60 -16.72 -9.38
N GLY A 225 21.18 -16.70 -10.55
CA GLY A 225 20.77 -17.52 -11.68
C GLY A 225 19.65 -16.90 -12.52
N LYS A 226 19.73 -17.10 -13.83
CA LYS A 226 18.78 -16.57 -14.80
C LYS A 226 17.32 -16.93 -14.47
N GLU A 227 17.05 -18.19 -14.15
CA GLU A 227 15.71 -18.73 -13.88
C GLU A 227 15.03 -18.07 -12.67
N GLU A 228 15.78 -17.56 -11.70
CA GLU A 228 15.25 -16.83 -10.57
C GLU A 228 15.04 -15.37 -10.92
N VAL A 229 16.05 -14.70 -11.53
CA VAL A 229 16.02 -13.25 -11.81
C VAL A 229 14.96 -12.88 -12.83
N GLU A 230 14.65 -13.74 -13.81
CA GLU A 230 13.56 -13.48 -14.78
C GLU A 230 12.13 -13.50 -14.17
N LYS A 231 12.00 -13.95 -12.92
CA LYS A 231 10.74 -13.88 -12.17
C LYS A 231 10.58 -12.57 -11.39
N TRP A 232 11.63 -11.77 -11.27
CA TRP A 232 11.60 -10.50 -10.58
C TRP A 232 10.87 -9.43 -11.39
N TYR A 233 10.49 -8.33 -10.71
CA TYR A 233 10.02 -7.11 -11.37
C TYR A 233 11.17 -6.11 -11.40
N TRP A 234 11.37 -5.45 -12.54
CA TRP A 234 12.33 -4.39 -12.74
C TRP A 234 11.58 -3.11 -13.08
N GLU A 235 11.48 -2.21 -12.15
CA GLU A 235 10.73 -0.97 -12.26
C GLU A 235 11.65 0.23 -12.26
N VAL A 236 11.38 1.21 -13.11
CA VAL A 236 12.22 2.41 -13.19
C VAL A 236 11.63 3.51 -12.34
N TRP A 237 12.39 3.92 -11.30
CA TRP A 237 12.14 5.07 -10.45
C TRP A 237 10.95 4.93 -9.49
N ASN A 238 10.58 6.09 -8.85
CA ASN A 238 9.45 6.27 -7.96
C ASN A 238 8.88 7.68 -8.09
N GLU A 239 7.57 7.80 -8.25
CA GLU A 239 6.79 9.05 -8.25
C GLU A 239 7.41 10.18 -9.08
N PRO A 240 7.83 9.95 -10.35
CA PRO A 240 8.54 10.94 -11.15
C PRO A 240 7.69 12.17 -11.53
N ASN A 241 6.40 12.14 -11.26
CA ASN A 241 5.48 13.28 -11.42
C ASN A 241 5.51 14.24 -10.23
N LEU A 242 6.27 13.93 -9.15
CA LEU A 242 6.46 14.78 -7.98
C LEU A 242 7.87 15.40 -7.95
N ARG A 243 7.94 16.72 -7.79
CA ARG A 243 9.22 17.44 -7.84
C ARG A 243 10.23 17.03 -6.77
N PHE A 244 9.83 16.52 -5.63
CA PHE A 244 10.78 16.04 -4.62
C PHE A 244 11.35 14.65 -4.93
N TYR A 245 10.77 13.90 -5.87
CA TYR A 245 11.33 12.64 -6.36
C TYR A 245 12.01 12.78 -7.73
N TRP A 246 11.60 13.76 -8.56
CA TRP A 246 12.20 13.97 -9.87
C TRP A 246 12.34 15.46 -10.18
N GLN A 247 13.58 15.94 -10.36
CA GLN A 247 13.92 17.34 -10.65
C GLN A 247 14.11 17.62 -12.14
N GLY A 248 14.04 16.61 -12.98
CA GLY A 248 14.06 16.74 -14.44
C GLY A 248 12.68 17.02 -15.04
N THR A 249 12.63 17.14 -16.36
CA THR A 249 11.40 17.20 -17.16
C THR A 249 10.79 15.82 -17.36
N PRO A 250 9.52 15.70 -17.81
CA PRO A 250 8.95 14.42 -18.21
C PRO A 250 9.75 13.73 -19.34
N ASP A 251 10.24 14.47 -20.33
CA ASP A 251 11.03 13.90 -21.44
C ASP A 251 12.38 13.35 -20.96
N GLU A 252 13.04 14.02 -20.00
CA GLU A 252 14.25 13.50 -19.37
C GLU A 252 13.96 12.23 -18.55
N PHE A 253 12.77 12.12 -17.95
CA PHE A 253 12.35 10.88 -17.31
C PHE A 253 12.10 9.76 -18.33
N TYR A 254 11.43 10.04 -19.45
CA TYR A 254 11.23 9.04 -20.51
C TYR A 254 12.58 8.55 -21.07
N LYS A 255 13.54 9.47 -21.21
CA LYS A 255 14.90 9.11 -21.60
C LYS A 255 15.58 8.24 -20.56
N LEU A 256 15.51 8.58 -19.27
CA LEU A 256 16.02 7.75 -18.17
C LEU A 256 15.45 6.34 -18.21
N HIS A 257 14.13 6.25 -18.38
CA HIS A 257 13.38 5.00 -18.45
C HIS A 257 13.84 4.15 -19.64
N ASP A 258 13.91 4.72 -20.84
CA ASP A 258 14.30 4.01 -22.05
C ASP A 258 15.71 3.40 -21.94
N PHE A 259 16.69 4.18 -21.42
CA PHE A 259 18.06 3.72 -21.21
C PHE A 259 18.13 2.60 -20.17
N ALA A 260 17.33 2.68 -19.10
CA ALA A 260 17.26 1.63 -18.09
C ALA A 260 16.63 0.35 -18.64
N ILE A 261 15.49 0.45 -19.35
CA ILE A 261 14.80 -0.71 -19.92
C ILE A 261 15.66 -1.42 -20.98
N ASP A 262 16.33 -0.66 -21.86
CA ASP A 262 17.27 -1.24 -22.82
C ASP A 262 18.40 -2.00 -22.12
N ALA A 263 18.98 -1.41 -21.08
CA ALA A 263 20.04 -2.03 -20.30
C ALA A 263 19.58 -3.33 -19.61
N VAL A 264 18.41 -3.33 -18.96
CA VAL A 264 17.82 -4.54 -18.36
C VAL A 264 17.65 -5.63 -19.42
N ARG A 265 17.07 -5.30 -20.58
CA ARG A 265 16.79 -6.24 -21.66
C ARG A 265 18.05 -6.75 -22.37
N ARG A 266 19.13 -5.97 -22.41
CA ARG A 266 20.43 -6.44 -22.92
C ARG A 266 21.06 -7.45 -21.96
N ALA A 267 20.97 -7.23 -20.64
CA ALA A 267 21.49 -8.14 -19.63
C ALA A 267 20.62 -9.41 -19.50
N LEU A 268 19.29 -9.26 -19.53
CA LEU A 268 18.32 -10.34 -19.37
C LEU A 268 17.13 -10.11 -20.32
N PRO A 269 17.15 -10.67 -21.55
CA PRO A 269 16.11 -10.45 -22.57
C PRO A 269 14.69 -10.83 -22.12
N THR A 270 14.55 -11.75 -21.17
CA THR A 270 13.30 -12.24 -20.62
C THR A 270 12.85 -11.49 -19.34
N ALA A 271 13.63 -10.50 -18.88
CA ALA A 271 13.31 -9.74 -17.68
C ALA A 271 11.93 -9.07 -17.78
N ARG A 272 11.19 -9.04 -16.69
CA ARG A 272 9.93 -8.32 -16.59
C ARG A 272 10.19 -6.86 -16.23
N VAL A 273 9.87 -5.93 -17.13
CA VAL A 273 10.18 -4.51 -17.02
C VAL A 273 8.93 -3.63 -17.03
N GLY A 274 8.94 -2.52 -16.29
CA GLY A 274 7.79 -1.62 -16.24
C GLY A 274 8.02 -0.33 -15.46
N GLY A 275 6.94 0.34 -15.17
CA GLY A 275 6.83 1.63 -14.48
C GLY A 275 5.55 2.36 -14.91
N PRO A 276 5.45 3.69 -14.81
CA PRO A 276 6.44 4.65 -14.25
C PRO A 276 6.27 4.87 -12.75
N ASP A 277 5.36 4.17 -12.10
CA ASP A 277 5.03 4.24 -10.68
C ASP A 277 4.77 5.66 -10.15
N VAL A 278 3.86 6.34 -10.83
CA VAL A 278 3.48 7.73 -10.54
C VAL A 278 2.68 7.87 -9.26
N ALA A 279 2.84 8.99 -8.55
CA ALA A 279 1.98 9.36 -7.43
C ALA A 279 0.53 9.59 -7.90
N GLY A 280 -0.43 8.98 -7.23
CA GLY A 280 -1.82 8.95 -7.65
C GLY A 280 -1.98 8.29 -9.01
N ALA A 281 -3.04 8.63 -9.75
CA ALA A 281 -3.22 8.16 -11.13
C ALA A 281 -2.29 8.86 -12.16
N GLY A 282 -1.43 9.78 -11.69
CA GLY A 282 -0.40 10.44 -12.49
C GLY A 282 -0.89 11.45 -13.53
N GLY A 283 -2.17 11.50 -13.84
CA GLY A 283 -2.78 12.46 -14.75
C GLY A 283 -2.03 12.59 -16.09
N ARG A 284 -1.68 13.83 -16.47
CA ARG A 284 -0.97 14.11 -17.74
C ARG A 284 0.40 13.43 -17.85
N PHE A 285 1.10 13.24 -16.73
CA PHE A 285 2.38 12.55 -16.74
C PHE A 285 2.21 11.09 -17.17
N MET A 286 1.27 10.39 -16.54
CA MET A 286 0.95 8.99 -16.90
C MET A 286 0.45 8.87 -18.34
N GLU A 287 -0.42 9.77 -18.78
CA GLU A 287 -0.89 9.80 -20.17
C GLU A 287 0.27 9.99 -21.17
N GLY A 288 1.17 10.94 -20.90
CA GLY A 288 2.36 11.18 -21.71
C GLY A 288 3.29 9.97 -21.75
N PHE A 289 3.51 9.34 -20.60
CA PHE A 289 4.30 8.10 -20.51
C PHE A 289 3.68 6.97 -21.36
N LEU A 290 2.37 6.72 -21.24
CA LEU A 290 1.69 5.69 -22.04
C LEU A 290 1.85 5.95 -23.55
N ARG A 291 1.68 7.20 -24.00
CA ARG A 291 1.90 7.58 -25.40
C ARG A 291 3.35 7.32 -25.83
N HIS A 292 4.33 7.66 -24.96
CA HIS A 292 5.74 7.44 -25.23
C HIS A 292 6.07 5.95 -25.39
N VAL A 293 5.70 5.11 -24.43
CA VAL A 293 6.03 3.67 -24.48
C VAL A 293 5.30 2.90 -25.58
N ILE A 294 4.13 3.39 -26.04
CA ILE A 294 3.39 2.79 -27.17
C ILE A 294 4.00 3.21 -28.51
N SER A 295 4.31 4.49 -28.69
CA SER A 295 4.56 5.04 -30.04
C SER A 295 5.64 6.11 -30.11
N GLY A 296 6.18 6.57 -28.99
CA GLY A 296 7.30 7.51 -28.96
C GLY A 296 8.57 6.91 -29.53
N THR A 297 9.55 7.76 -29.82
CA THR A 297 10.89 7.30 -30.19
C THR A 297 11.67 6.96 -28.92
N ASN A 298 12.07 5.71 -28.78
CA ASN A 298 12.91 5.24 -27.68
C ASN A 298 14.29 5.91 -27.77
N TYR A 299 14.68 6.63 -26.73
CA TYR A 299 15.90 7.43 -26.71
C TYR A 299 17.19 6.58 -26.71
N ALA A 300 17.16 5.35 -26.24
CA ALA A 300 18.32 4.45 -26.21
C ALA A 300 18.54 3.75 -27.56
N THR A 301 17.45 3.36 -28.24
CA THR A 301 17.53 2.49 -29.43
C THR A 301 17.14 3.17 -30.73
N GLY A 302 16.50 4.34 -30.69
CA GLY A 302 15.91 5.02 -31.85
C GLY A 302 14.68 4.32 -32.43
N LYS A 303 14.22 3.20 -31.85
CA LYS A 303 13.06 2.45 -32.29
C LYS A 303 11.76 3.07 -31.77
N ARG A 304 10.64 2.66 -32.35
CA ARG A 304 9.31 3.06 -31.87
C ARG A 304 8.94 2.28 -30.60
N GLY A 305 8.50 2.99 -29.57
CA GLY A 305 8.01 2.44 -28.31
C GLY A 305 9.10 1.88 -27.40
N THR A 306 8.70 1.56 -26.18
CA THR A 306 9.58 0.97 -25.15
C THR A 306 8.92 -0.28 -24.57
N PRO A 307 9.63 -1.41 -24.44
CA PRO A 307 9.09 -2.61 -23.82
C PRO A 307 8.50 -2.33 -22.44
N THR A 308 7.28 -2.79 -22.19
CA THR A 308 6.54 -2.55 -20.94
C THR A 308 5.69 -3.78 -20.64
N ASP A 309 6.10 -4.59 -19.67
CA ASP A 309 5.43 -5.84 -19.28
C ASP A 309 4.42 -5.62 -18.15
N PHE A 310 4.55 -4.54 -17.40
CA PHE A 310 3.58 -4.11 -16.40
C PHE A 310 3.57 -2.59 -16.28
N LEU A 311 2.44 -2.08 -15.81
CA LEU A 311 2.26 -0.66 -15.46
C LEU A 311 2.11 -0.51 -13.96
N ALA A 312 2.61 0.61 -13.41
CA ALA A 312 2.48 0.89 -12.00
C ALA A 312 2.09 2.35 -11.73
N PHE A 313 1.29 2.54 -10.67
CA PHE A 313 0.92 3.83 -10.11
C PHE A 313 0.57 3.68 -8.64
N HIS A 314 0.57 4.78 -7.88
CA HIS A 314 0.20 4.79 -6.47
C HIS A 314 -1.25 5.19 -6.23
N ALA A 315 -1.80 4.74 -5.12
CA ALA A 315 -3.10 5.19 -4.64
C ALA A 315 -3.13 5.21 -3.11
N LYS A 316 -3.19 6.39 -2.55
CA LYS A 316 -3.18 6.61 -1.10
C LYS A 316 -4.51 7.12 -0.60
N GLY A 317 -4.87 6.71 0.63
CA GLY A 317 -5.93 7.36 1.39
C GLY A 317 -5.48 8.71 1.96
N SER A 318 -6.39 9.35 2.68
CA SER A 318 -6.15 10.67 3.28
C SER A 318 -6.84 10.76 4.64
N PRO A 319 -6.29 10.13 5.69
CA PRO A 319 -6.88 10.16 7.02
C PRO A 319 -6.87 11.57 7.60
N ARG A 320 -7.90 11.88 8.39
CA ARG A 320 -8.06 13.16 9.09
C ARG A 320 -8.36 12.90 10.56
N PHE A 321 -8.09 13.89 11.39
CA PHE A 321 -8.56 13.93 12.77
C PHE A 321 -9.71 14.94 12.85
N VAL A 322 -10.89 14.46 13.19
CA VAL A 322 -12.14 15.25 13.16
C VAL A 322 -12.90 15.00 14.46
N ASP A 323 -13.30 16.05 15.14
CA ASP A 323 -14.13 15.96 16.35
C ASP A 323 -13.61 14.94 17.39
N GLY A 324 -12.30 14.90 17.57
CA GLY A 324 -11.63 14.05 18.57
C GLY A 324 -11.42 12.59 18.18
N HIS A 325 -11.71 12.18 16.94
CA HIS A 325 -11.49 10.83 16.44
C HIS A 325 -10.80 10.79 15.05
N VAL A 326 -10.30 9.63 14.68
CA VAL A 326 -9.76 9.41 13.34
C VAL A 326 -10.90 9.17 12.36
N ARG A 327 -10.88 9.90 11.24
CA ARG A 327 -11.62 9.56 10.03
C ARG A 327 -10.62 9.09 8.98
N LEU A 328 -10.60 7.77 8.71
CA LEU A 328 -9.64 7.16 7.81
C LEU A 328 -9.95 7.48 6.34
N GLY A 329 -11.18 7.25 5.89
CA GLY A 329 -11.66 7.60 4.56
C GLY A 329 -11.07 6.74 3.44
N CYS A 330 -11.83 5.76 2.93
CA CYS A 330 -11.38 4.91 1.82
C CYS A 330 -11.61 5.53 0.43
N ALA A 331 -12.49 6.52 0.31
CA ALA A 331 -12.85 7.13 -0.97
C ALA A 331 -11.66 7.73 -1.74
N PRO A 332 -10.71 8.48 -1.14
CA PRO A 332 -9.59 9.04 -1.89
C PRO A 332 -8.76 7.95 -2.59
N GLN A 333 -8.39 6.88 -1.88
CA GLN A 333 -7.64 5.77 -2.45
C GLN A 333 -8.38 5.11 -3.61
N LEU A 334 -9.64 4.73 -3.39
CA LEU A 334 -10.42 4.01 -4.40
C LEU A 334 -10.74 4.90 -5.61
N THR A 335 -10.89 6.21 -5.41
CA THR A 335 -11.08 7.19 -6.51
C THR A 335 -9.82 7.29 -7.38
N GLU A 336 -8.62 7.32 -6.78
CA GLU A 336 -7.38 7.31 -7.55
C GLU A 336 -7.20 5.99 -8.32
N ILE A 337 -7.55 4.84 -7.72
CA ILE A 337 -7.52 3.55 -8.43
C ILE A 337 -8.50 3.55 -9.60
N ASN A 338 -9.73 4.04 -9.38
CA ASN A 338 -10.74 4.16 -10.43
C ASN A 338 -10.26 5.02 -11.60
N ARG A 339 -9.60 6.15 -11.32
CA ARG A 339 -9.02 7.05 -12.34
C ARG A 339 -7.86 6.39 -13.09
N GLY A 340 -6.94 5.73 -12.38
CA GLY A 340 -5.79 5.04 -12.96
C GLY A 340 -6.23 3.90 -13.90
N PHE A 341 -7.18 3.09 -13.45
CA PHE A 341 -7.73 2.01 -14.27
C PHE A 341 -8.48 2.55 -15.49
N ALA A 342 -9.30 3.60 -15.34
CA ALA A 342 -9.97 4.25 -16.45
C ALA A 342 -8.99 4.80 -17.49
N LEU A 343 -7.91 5.46 -17.04
CA LEU A 343 -6.88 5.99 -17.92
C LEU A 343 -6.19 4.87 -18.70
N ILE A 344 -5.73 3.80 -18.03
CA ILE A 344 -5.06 2.68 -18.70
C ILE A 344 -6.03 1.97 -19.68
N ALA A 345 -7.28 1.75 -19.28
CA ALA A 345 -8.30 1.14 -20.13
C ALA A 345 -8.61 1.97 -21.39
N SER A 346 -8.34 3.28 -21.39
CA SER A 346 -8.52 4.14 -22.56
C SER A 346 -7.43 3.96 -23.65
N PHE A 347 -6.37 3.20 -23.35
CA PHE A 347 -5.32 2.81 -24.29
C PHE A 347 -5.47 1.32 -24.63
N PRO A 348 -6.06 0.96 -25.79
CA PRO A 348 -6.33 -0.43 -26.14
C PRO A 348 -5.10 -1.33 -26.09
N GLU A 349 -3.92 -0.80 -26.45
CA GLU A 349 -2.64 -1.50 -26.45
C GLU A 349 -2.18 -1.89 -25.05
N MET A 350 -2.59 -1.12 -24.01
CA MET A 350 -2.17 -1.29 -22.63
C MET A 350 -3.24 -1.90 -21.72
N LYS A 351 -4.47 -2.03 -22.19
CA LYS A 351 -5.62 -2.47 -21.38
C LYS A 351 -5.39 -3.82 -20.68
N ASN A 352 -4.72 -4.74 -21.35
CA ASN A 352 -4.46 -6.08 -20.83
C ASN A 352 -3.08 -6.20 -20.13
N THR A 353 -2.27 -5.14 -20.15
CA THR A 353 -0.98 -5.12 -19.48
C THR A 353 -1.20 -5.26 -17.97
N PRO A 354 -0.46 -6.14 -17.27
CA PRO A 354 -0.54 -6.27 -15.82
C PRO A 354 -0.36 -4.92 -15.11
N ILE A 355 -1.21 -4.62 -14.14
CA ILE A 355 -1.14 -3.40 -13.34
C ILE A 355 -0.78 -3.76 -11.91
N VAL A 356 0.29 -3.17 -11.39
CA VAL A 356 0.62 -3.18 -9.98
C VAL A 356 0.33 -1.78 -9.42
N ILE A 357 -0.55 -1.69 -8.41
CA ILE A 357 -0.68 -0.46 -7.64
C ILE A 357 0.52 -0.42 -6.70
N GLY A 358 1.57 0.30 -7.10
CA GLY A 358 2.93 0.23 -6.54
C GLY A 358 3.05 0.69 -5.09
N GLU A 359 2.08 1.49 -4.62
CA GLU A 359 1.84 1.77 -3.20
C GLU A 359 0.34 2.00 -2.99
N SER A 360 -0.28 1.20 -2.13
CA SER A 360 -1.74 1.14 -2.00
C SER A 360 -2.19 1.14 -0.54
N ASP A 361 -2.04 2.28 0.14
CA ASP A 361 -2.16 2.40 1.59
C ASP A 361 -3.18 3.45 2.04
N PRO A 362 -3.60 3.40 3.32
CA PRO A 362 -4.52 4.40 3.88
C PRO A 362 -3.95 5.82 3.95
N ASP A 363 -2.63 6.00 3.86
CA ASP A 363 -1.96 7.31 3.90
C ASP A 363 -0.66 7.31 3.09
N GLY A 364 -0.06 8.50 2.89
CA GLY A 364 1.13 8.69 2.05
C GLY A 364 2.47 8.69 2.78
N CYS A 365 2.53 8.48 4.12
CA CYS A 365 3.80 8.59 4.84
C CYS A 365 3.93 7.57 5.99
N ALA A 366 4.57 6.43 5.74
CA ALA A 366 4.70 5.37 6.75
C ALA A 366 5.42 5.82 8.05
N ALA A 367 6.44 6.67 7.95
CA ALA A 367 7.23 7.16 9.08
C ALA A 367 6.63 8.38 9.81
N CYS A 368 5.63 9.07 9.22
CA CYS A 368 5.00 10.22 9.85
C CYS A 368 4.19 9.83 11.09
N GLN A 369 3.98 10.77 11.98
CA GLN A 369 3.17 10.62 13.19
C GLN A 369 2.12 11.72 13.29
N GLY A 370 1.12 11.51 14.13
CA GLY A 370 0.07 12.49 14.39
C GLY A 370 -1.26 11.83 14.75
N PRO A 371 -2.20 12.59 15.33
CA PRO A 371 -3.47 12.03 15.82
C PRO A 371 -4.34 11.43 14.72
N HIS A 372 -4.28 11.95 13.50
CA HIS A 372 -4.98 11.40 12.33
C HIS A 372 -4.47 10.02 11.90
N LEU A 373 -3.32 9.59 12.41
CA LEU A 373 -2.69 8.31 12.13
C LEU A 373 -2.90 7.26 13.24
N GLY A 374 -3.74 7.56 14.23
CA GLY A 374 -4.04 6.68 15.36
C GLY A 374 -4.61 5.31 14.98
N TYR A 375 -5.16 5.15 13.76
CA TYR A 375 -5.69 3.88 13.26
C TYR A 375 -4.63 2.78 13.11
N ARG A 376 -3.35 3.13 12.95
CA ARG A 376 -2.27 2.24 12.44
C ARG A 376 -2.01 1.01 13.30
N ASN A 377 -2.15 1.13 14.62
CA ASN A 377 -1.99 0.00 15.53
C ASN A 377 -3.30 -0.76 15.79
N THR A 378 -4.44 -0.29 15.30
CA THR A 378 -5.77 -0.79 15.63
C THR A 378 -6.34 -1.71 14.54
N THR A 379 -7.48 -2.34 14.85
CA THR A 379 -8.22 -3.17 13.89
C THR A 379 -8.86 -2.36 12.77
N MET A 380 -8.94 -1.03 12.89
CA MET A 380 -9.41 -0.16 11.82
C MET A 380 -8.55 -0.28 10.57
N TYR A 381 -7.21 -0.42 10.72
CA TYR A 381 -6.33 -0.69 9.58
C TYR A 381 -6.63 -2.06 8.95
N SER A 382 -6.98 -3.05 9.76
CA SER A 382 -7.33 -4.39 9.26
C SER A 382 -8.62 -4.38 8.44
N SER A 383 -9.70 -3.77 8.97
CA SER A 383 -10.99 -3.71 8.28
C SER A 383 -10.92 -2.85 7.00
N TYR A 384 -10.17 -1.74 7.03
CA TYR A 384 -9.87 -0.94 5.84
C TYR A 384 -9.17 -1.79 4.77
N THR A 385 -8.13 -2.54 5.14
CA THR A 385 -7.38 -3.38 4.22
C THR A 385 -8.28 -4.44 3.58
N ALA A 386 -9.06 -5.17 4.38
CA ALA A 386 -9.99 -6.18 3.87
C ALA A 386 -11.02 -5.57 2.89
N ALA A 387 -11.67 -4.47 3.28
CA ALA A 387 -12.66 -3.78 2.47
C ALA A 387 -12.06 -3.23 1.16
N THR A 388 -10.95 -2.49 1.23
CA THR A 388 -10.37 -1.85 0.05
C THR A 388 -9.77 -2.84 -0.94
N PHE A 389 -9.18 -3.97 -0.49
CA PHE A 389 -8.71 -5.02 -1.39
C PHE A 389 -9.87 -5.66 -2.17
N ALA A 390 -11.01 -5.91 -1.53
CA ALA A 390 -12.21 -6.39 -2.23
C ALA A 390 -12.68 -5.40 -3.29
N ARG A 391 -12.68 -4.09 -2.98
CA ARG A 391 -13.07 -3.03 -3.94
C ARG A 391 -12.08 -2.85 -5.08
N LYS A 392 -10.78 -3.20 -4.91
CA LYS A 392 -9.79 -3.19 -5.99
C LYS A 392 -10.12 -4.23 -7.07
N TYR A 393 -10.56 -5.44 -6.68
CA TYR A 393 -11.05 -6.41 -7.66
C TYR A 393 -12.28 -5.88 -8.40
N GLU A 394 -13.25 -5.32 -7.68
CA GLU A 394 -14.47 -4.76 -8.28
C GLU A 394 -14.17 -3.64 -9.27
N LEU A 395 -13.21 -2.75 -8.96
CA LEU A 395 -12.75 -1.70 -9.86
C LEU A 395 -12.03 -2.27 -11.09
N ALA A 396 -11.19 -3.28 -10.91
CA ALA A 396 -10.51 -3.94 -12.03
C ALA A 396 -11.52 -4.61 -12.99
N ASP A 397 -12.51 -5.30 -12.43
CA ASP A 397 -13.60 -5.91 -13.20
C ASP A 397 -14.42 -4.84 -13.95
N ARG A 398 -14.76 -3.72 -13.29
CA ARG A 398 -15.50 -2.59 -13.88
C ARG A 398 -14.81 -2.03 -15.13
N HIS A 399 -13.50 -1.85 -15.08
CA HIS A 399 -12.72 -1.31 -16.20
C HIS A 399 -12.22 -2.38 -17.17
N GLY A 400 -12.35 -3.65 -16.82
CA GLY A 400 -11.85 -4.78 -17.61
C GLY A 400 -10.33 -4.73 -17.78
N VAL A 401 -9.59 -4.34 -16.72
CA VAL A 401 -8.12 -4.26 -16.70
C VAL A 401 -7.51 -5.44 -15.95
N ASN A 402 -6.24 -5.70 -16.20
CA ASN A 402 -5.51 -6.82 -15.61
C ASN A 402 -4.81 -6.39 -14.29
N LEU A 403 -5.55 -6.36 -13.18
CA LEU A 403 -4.95 -6.14 -11.87
C LEU A 403 -4.05 -7.33 -11.50
N GLU A 404 -2.75 -7.07 -11.37
CA GLU A 404 -1.72 -8.03 -10.97
C GLU A 404 -1.40 -7.92 -9.48
N GLY A 405 -1.30 -6.68 -8.96
CA GLY A 405 -0.92 -6.45 -7.59
C GLY A 405 -1.41 -5.13 -7.01
N ALA A 406 -1.51 -5.11 -5.67
CA ALA A 406 -1.69 -3.90 -4.88
C ALA A 406 -0.74 -3.99 -3.68
N LEU A 407 0.29 -3.18 -3.70
CA LEU A 407 1.41 -3.26 -2.81
C LEU A 407 1.11 -2.51 -1.50
N THR A 408 1.31 -3.18 -0.38
CA THR A 408 1.25 -2.56 0.94
C THR A 408 2.61 -1.98 1.28
N TRP A 409 2.68 -0.64 1.32
CA TRP A 409 3.90 0.10 1.59
C TRP A 409 4.07 0.30 3.09
N ALA A 410 4.47 -0.74 3.77
CA ALA A 410 4.74 -0.73 5.19
C ALA A 410 5.60 -1.93 5.55
N PHE A 411 6.69 -1.69 6.26
CA PHE A 411 7.59 -2.76 6.67
C PHE A 411 7.75 -2.79 8.18
N GLU A 412 8.92 -2.52 8.71
CA GLU A 412 9.22 -2.42 10.12
C GLU A 412 10.38 -1.45 10.33
N PHE A 413 10.19 -0.49 11.25
CA PHE A 413 11.28 0.36 11.74
C PHE A 413 11.77 -0.24 13.05
N GLU A 414 13.02 -0.73 13.10
CA GLU A 414 13.63 -1.27 14.31
C GLU A 414 14.02 -0.17 15.29
N ASP A 415 14.25 -0.56 16.55
CA ASP A 415 14.68 0.30 17.65
C ASP A 415 13.72 1.47 17.95
N GLN A 416 12.44 1.30 17.60
CA GLN A 416 11.40 2.27 17.91
C GLN A 416 10.69 1.92 19.23
N PRO A 417 10.06 2.91 19.89
CA PRO A 417 9.18 2.61 21.02
C PRO A 417 8.06 1.63 20.60
N TYR A 418 7.62 0.80 21.54
CA TYR A 418 6.52 -0.13 21.29
C TYR A 418 5.28 0.63 20.80
N PHE A 419 4.74 0.19 19.67
CA PHE A 419 3.56 0.78 19.02
C PHE A 419 3.68 2.29 18.80
N ALA A 420 4.84 2.74 18.34
CA ALA A 420 5.19 4.14 18.11
C ALA A 420 4.25 4.90 17.13
N GLY A 421 3.35 4.19 16.43
CA GLY A 421 2.35 4.78 15.55
C GLY A 421 2.83 5.01 14.11
N GLN A 422 3.96 4.42 13.71
CA GLN A 422 4.32 4.32 12.30
C GLN A 422 3.39 3.34 11.59
N ARG A 423 3.22 3.50 10.26
CA ARG A 423 2.48 2.55 9.45
C ARG A 423 3.41 1.39 9.09
N VAL A 424 3.30 0.33 9.87
CA VAL A 424 4.14 -0.87 9.79
C VAL A 424 3.28 -2.12 9.90
N LEU A 425 3.83 -3.27 9.51
CA LEU A 425 3.17 -4.57 9.66
C LEU A 425 3.53 -5.25 10.99
N ALA A 426 4.69 -4.92 11.52
CA ALA A 426 5.16 -5.35 12.83
C ALA A 426 5.92 -4.22 13.54
N ASN A 427 6.04 -4.32 14.86
CA ASN A 427 6.79 -3.37 15.69
C ASN A 427 7.55 -4.15 16.77
N ASN A 428 8.87 -3.98 16.83
CA ASN A 428 9.74 -4.73 17.75
C ASN A 428 9.50 -6.26 17.71
N GLY A 429 9.33 -6.80 16.51
CA GLY A 429 9.04 -8.21 16.31
C GLY A 429 7.61 -8.65 16.66
N LEU A 430 6.71 -7.75 17.03
CA LEU A 430 5.30 -8.03 17.33
C LEU A 430 4.43 -7.70 16.12
N ASP A 431 3.69 -8.69 15.62
CA ASP A 431 2.78 -8.47 14.49
C ASP A 431 1.63 -7.55 14.89
N LEU A 432 1.33 -6.56 14.04
CA LEU A 432 0.14 -5.73 14.18
C LEU A 432 -1.11 -6.44 13.61
N PRO A 433 -2.32 -6.05 14.03
CA PRO A 433 -3.55 -6.69 13.54
C PRO A 433 -3.66 -6.78 12.02
N VAL A 434 -3.18 -5.77 11.28
CA VAL A 434 -3.20 -5.73 9.81
C VAL A 434 -2.40 -6.86 9.16
N MET A 435 -1.30 -7.32 9.76
CA MET A 435 -0.53 -8.45 9.24
C MET A 435 -1.40 -9.72 9.13
N ASN A 436 -2.36 -9.88 10.03
CA ASN A 436 -3.26 -11.03 10.02
C ASN A 436 -4.29 -11.00 8.89
N VAL A 437 -4.58 -9.84 8.29
CA VAL A 437 -5.42 -9.76 7.08
C VAL A 437 -4.71 -10.45 5.91
N PHE A 438 -3.40 -10.27 5.77
CA PHE A 438 -2.62 -10.94 4.72
C PHE A 438 -2.53 -12.45 4.97
N ARG A 439 -2.45 -12.89 6.23
CA ARG A 439 -2.58 -14.31 6.56
C ARG A 439 -3.96 -14.85 6.20
N MET A 440 -5.04 -14.11 6.42
CA MET A 440 -6.38 -14.48 5.97
C MET A 440 -6.45 -14.58 4.45
N PHE A 441 -5.93 -13.61 3.71
CA PHE A 441 -5.87 -13.66 2.25
C PHE A 441 -5.09 -14.88 1.73
N SER A 442 -4.01 -15.29 2.41
CA SER A 442 -3.21 -16.46 1.99
C SER A 442 -3.99 -17.77 1.99
N HIS A 443 -5.09 -17.85 2.71
CA HIS A 443 -6.01 -18.99 2.70
C HIS A 443 -7.01 -18.98 1.54
N MET A 444 -7.15 -17.86 0.81
CA MET A 444 -8.11 -17.70 -0.28
C MET A 444 -7.47 -18.05 -1.63
N SER A 445 -8.15 -18.88 -2.43
CA SER A 445 -7.66 -19.38 -3.71
C SER A 445 -8.82 -19.75 -4.65
N GLY A 446 -8.51 -20.15 -5.87
CA GLY A 446 -9.48 -20.61 -6.86
C GLY A 446 -10.21 -19.46 -7.55
N GLN A 447 -11.55 -19.48 -7.55
CA GLN A 447 -12.41 -18.50 -8.20
C GLN A 447 -13.12 -17.63 -7.16
N ARG A 448 -13.14 -16.30 -7.38
CA ARG A 448 -14.06 -15.41 -6.67
C ARG A 448 -15.48 -15.74 -7.09
N VAL A 449 -16.38 -15.78 -6.13
CA VAL A 449 -17.81 -16.06 -6.38
C VAL A 449 -18.69 -14.93 -5.87
N GLU A 450 -19.92 -14.86 -6.37
CA GLU A 450 -20.87 -13.83 -5.99
C GLU A 450 -21.15 -13.85 -4.48
N ALA A 451 -21.00 -12.70 -3.84
CA ALA A 451 -21.33 -12.47 -2.43
C ALA A 451 -22.22 -11.22 -2.33
N LYS A 452 -23.42 -11.36 -1.78
CA LYS A 452 -24.38 -10.27 -1.59
C LYS A 452 -24.63 -10.03 -0.12
N SER A 453 -24.46 -8.81 0.35
CA SER A 453 -24.76 -8.41 1.73
C SER A 453 -25.88 -7.39 1.78
N SER A 454 -26.79 -7.52 2.75
CA SER A 454 -27.84 -6.52 3.02
C SER A 454 -27.31 -5.19 3.57
N ALA A 455 -26.04 -5.16 4.02
CA ALA A 455 -25.37 -3.98 4.58
C ALA A 455 -24.12 -3.56 3.80
N SER A 456 -24.01 -4.00 2.54
CA SER A 456 -22.93 -3.55 1.64
C SER A 456 -23.22 -2.14 1.16
N VAL A 457 -22.24 -1.25 1.24
CA VAL A 457 -22.30 0.08 0.62
C VAL A 457 -21.89 -0.03 -0.85
N ALA A 458 -22.71 0.51 -1.76
CA ALA A 458 -22.43 0.46 -3.20
C ALA A 458 -21.12 1.17 -3.53
N LEU A 459 -20.33 0.62 -4.47
CA LEU A 459 -19.01 1.15 -4.83
C LEU A 459 -19.08 2.63 -5.26
N ASP A 460 -20.11 3.03 -6.03
CA ASP A 460 -20.26 4.42 -6.46
C ASP A 460 -20.56 5.38 -5.29
N ASP A 461 -21.22 4.90 -4.25
CA ASP A 461 -21.41 5.65 -3.02
C ASP A 461 -20.11 5.79 -2.24
N ILE A 462 -19.31 4.71 -2.16
CA ILE A 462 -17.99 4.73 -1.54
C ILE A 462 -17.08 5.72 -2.27
N LEU A 463 -17.03 5.69 -3.60
CA LEU A 463 -16.20 6.61 -4.41
C LEU A 463 -16.60 8.09 -4.17
N ARG A 464 -17.89 8.38 -3.97
CA ARG A 464 -18.37 9.74 -3.78
C ARG A 464 -18.17 10.29 -2.38
N ARG A 465 -18.41 9.49 -1.34
CA ARG A 465 -18.53 9.96 0.05
C ARG A 465 -17.85 9.09 1.10
N GLY A 466 -17.21 7.98 0.70
CA GLY A 466 -16.64 7.02 1.65
C GLY A 466 -17.69 6.21 2.38
N VAL A 467 -17.31 5.71 3.55
CA VAL A 467 -18.16 4.91 4.46
C VAL A 467 -18.34 5.69 5.77
N ALA A 468 -18.81 6.95 5.69
CA ALA A 468 -19.02 7.82 6.84
C ALA A 468 -20.48 7.85 7.34
N GLY A 469 -21.40 7.15 6.65
CA GLY A 469 -22.80 6.98 7.03
C GLY A 469 -23.07 5.56 7.58
N PRO A 470 -23.93 4.76 6.93
CA PRO A 470 -24.05 3.34 7.27
C PRO A 470 -22.72 2.61 7.09
N PRO A 471 -22.39 1.65 7.96
CA PRO A 471 -21.17 0.85 7.81
C PRO A 471 -21.22 -0.04 6.56
N ASP A 472 -20.07 -0.34 5.99
CA ASP A 472 -19.92 -1.36 4.96
C ASP A 472 -19.61 -2.71 5.64
N ILE A 473 -20.65 -3.54 5.78
CA ILE A 473 -20.52 -4.91 6.27
C ILE A 473 -20.74 -5.82 5.08
N SER A 474 -19.65 -6.40 4.56
CA SER A 474 -19.71 -7.14 3.32
C SER A 474 -18.70 -8.29 3.32
N ALA A 475 -18.62 -9.03 2.21
CA ALA A 475 -17.74 -10.19 2.11
C ALA A 475 -17.07 -10.29 0.74
N LEU A 476 -15.88 -10.91 0.74
CA LEU A 476 -15.21 -11.47 -0.42
C LEU A 476 -15.18 -12.98 -0.26
N ALA A 477 -15.71 -13.70 -1.24
CA ALA A 477 -15.77 -15.16 -1.21
C ALA A 477 -14.99 -15.79 -2.37
N SER A 478 -14.35 -16.92 -2.10
CA SER A 478 -13.67 -17.71 -3.11
C SER A 478 -13.91 -19.21 -2.92
N VAL A 479 -13.90 -19.94 -4.04
CA VAL A 479 -14.11 -21.39 -4.10
C VAL A 479 -12.93 -22.04 -4.81
N ASP A 480 -12.38 -23.04 -4.18
CA ASP A 480 -11.41 -23.96 -4.74
C ASP A 480 -11.99 -25.38 -4.68
N SER A 481 -11.33 -26.38 -5.25
CA SER A 481 -11.84 -27.75 -5.43
C SER A 481 -12.53 -28.35 -4.18
N ASN A 482 -11.96 -28.13 -2.99
CA ASN A 482 -12.44 -28.72 -1.74
C ASN A 482 -12.71 -27.68 -0.62
N LYS A 483 -12.70 -26.38 -0.97
CA LYS A 483 -12.72 -25.31 0.03
C LYS A 483 -13.53 -24.12 -0.43
N VAL A 484 -14.31 -23.57 0.49
CA VAL A 484 -14.93 -22.26 0.35
C VAL A 484 -14.35 -21.35 1.41
N ALA A 485 -13.80 -20.19 1.00
CA ALA A 485 -13.27 -19.17 1.89
C ALA A 485 -14.13 -17.91 1.80
N VAL A 486 -14.56 -17.38 2.94
CA VAL A 486 -15.38 -16.18 3.04
C VAL A 486 -14.73 -15.21 4.01
N MET A 487 -14.13 -14.14 3.49
CA MET A 487 -13.63 -13.03 4.30
C MET A 487 -14.72 -12.00 4.46
N ILE A 488 -15.03 -11.64 5.70
CA ILE A 488 -16.09 -10.69 6.07
C ILE A 488 -15.45 -9.54 6.82
N TRP A 489 -15.84 -8.32 6.50
CA TRP A 489 -15.42 -7.12 7.22
C TRP A 489 -16.60 -6.31 7.71
N TYR A 490 -16.36 -5.57 8.80
CA TYR A 490 -17.23 -4.52 9.30
C TYR A 490 -16.43 -3.23 9.30
N TYR A 491 -16.49 -2.47 8.22
CA TYR A 491 -15.71 -1.24 8.04
C TYR A 491 -16.57 0.01 8.18
N HIS A 492 -16.00 1.05 8.77
CA HIS A 492 -16.51 2.41 8.79
C HIS A 492 -15.34 3.39 8.79
N ASP A 493 -15.51 4.55 8.12
CA ASP A 493 -14.45 5.57 8.02
C ASP A 493 -14.11 6.22 9.36
N ASP A 494 -15.04 6.27 10.31
CA ASP A 494 -14.82 6.89 11.62
C ASP A 494 -14.46 5.85 12.69
N ASP A 495 -13.41 6.16 13.47
CA ASP A 495 -13.00 5.37 14.64
C ASP A 495 -13.88 5.73 15.85
N LEU A 496 -15.13 5.34 15.76
CA LEU A 496 -16.13 5.55 16.80
C LEU A 496 -16.76 4.21 17.20
N PRO A 497 -17.18 4.05 18.47
CA PRO A 497 -17.96 2.89 18.90
C PRO A 497 -19.23 2.72 18.05
N GLY A 498 -19.66 1.51 17.87
CA GLY A 498 -20.91 1.17 17.19
C GLY A 498 -21.41 -0.20 17.62
N PRO A 499 -22.66 -0.53 17.29
CA PRO A 499 -23.23 -1.85 17.62
C PRO A 499 -22.48 -2.97 16.91
N ASP A 500 -22.43 -4.14 17.50
CA ASP A 500 -21.97 -5.35 16.81
C ASP A 500 -22.97 -5.74 15.70
N ALA A 501 -22.48 -6.39 14.66
CA ALA A 501 -23.32 -6.98 13.63
C ALA A 501 -23.58 -8.44 13.92
N GLN A 502 -24.84 -8.87 13.83
CA GLN A 502 -25.21 -10.26 13.77
C GLN A 502 -25.45 -10.67 12.32
N ILE A 503 -24.58 -11.51 11.81
CA ILE A 503 -24.51 -11.82 10.38
C ILE A 503 -24.99 -13.25 10.16
N ASP A 504 -26.10 -13.41 9.46
CA ASP A 504 -26.59 -14.70 8.96
C ASP A 504 -26.04 -14.94 7.55
N ILE A 505 -25.17 -15.94 7.39
CA ILE A 505 -24.49 -16.26 6.14
C ILE A 505 -25.13 -17.52 5.55
N LYS A 506 -25.58 -17.41 4.31
CA LYS A 506 -26.11 -18.53 3.52
C LYS A 506 -25.15 -18.86 2.40
N LEU A 507 -24.66 -20.08 2.38
CA LEU A 507 -23.78 -20.64 1.37
C LEU A 507 -24.59 -21.56 0.48
N ASN A 508 -24.68 -21.28 -0.82
CA ASN A 508 -25.49 -21.99 -1.77
C ASN A 508 -24.64 -22.63 -2.87
N HIS A 509 -25.10 -23.72 -3.43
CA HIS A 509 -24.49 -24.47 -4.54
C HIS A 509 -23.07 -24.95 -4.19
N LEU A 510 -22.87 -25.42 -2.96
CA LEU A 510 -21.57 -25.90 -2.49
C LEU A 510 -21.21 -27.23 -3.19
N ALA A 511 -20.01 -27.28 -3.80
CA ALA A 511 -19.48 -28.51 -4.40
C ALA A 511 -18.88 -29.50 -3.35
N LEU A 512 -19.15 -29.27 -2.06
CA LEU A 512 -18.61 -30.07 -0.96
C LEU A 512 -19.34 -31.42 -0.76
N GLY A 513 -20.47 -31.62 -1.45
CA GLY A 513 -21.36 -32.78 -1.25
C GLY A 513 -22.32 -32.60 -0.06
N ASN A 514 -23.20 -33.55 0.15
CA ASN A 514 -24.05 -33.62 1.36
C ASN A 514 -23.27 -34.27 2.50
N GLY A 515 -23.59 -33.91 3.75
CA GLY A 515 -22.95 -34.44 4.95
C GLY A 515 -22.45 -33.36 5.86
N GLU A 516 -21.27 -33.53 6.44
CA GLU A 516 -20.65 -32.55 7.31
C GLU A 516 -19.43 -31.90 6.61
N ALA A 517 -19.25 -30.61 6.83
CA ALA A 517 -18.07 -29.88 6.43
C ALA A 517 -17.40 -29.27 7.66
N ARG A 518 -16.08 -29.20 7.64
CA ARG A 518 -15.28 -28.59 8.70
C ARG A 518 -15.26 -27.09 8.50
N LEU A 519 -15.78 -26.34 9.47
CA LEU A 519 -15.72 -24.88 9.53
C LEU A 519 -14.59 -24.44 10.45
N THR A 520 -13.62 -23.70 9.91
CA THR A 520 -12.58 -22.98 10.67
C THR A 520 -12.88 -21.49 10.62
N HIS A 521 -12.93 -20.82 11.77
CA HIS A 521 -13.24 -19.40 11.88
C HIS A 521 -12.07 -18.62 12.47
N TYR A 522 -11.39 -17.81 11.66
CA TYR A 522 -10.36 -16.87 12.12
C TYR A 522 -10.95 -15.49 12.37
N ARG A 523 -10.40 -14.77 13.34
CA ARG A 523 -10.93 -13.48 13.77
C ARG A 523 -9.83 -12.45 14.03
N ILE A 524 -10.08 -11.21 13.59
CA ILE A 524 -9.34 -10.00 14.00
C ILE A 524 -10.35 -9.03 14.62
N ASP A 525 -10.18 -8.70 15.90
CA ASP A 525 -11.00 -7.72 16.62
C ASP A 525 -10.25 -7.18 17.85
N GLY A 526 -10.95 -6.51 18.75
CA GLY A 526 -10.38 -5.96 19.98
C GLY A 526 -9.79 -7.02 20.95
N ARG A 527 -10.05 -8.31 20.73
CA ARG A 527 -9.62 -9.42 21.61
C ARG A 527 -8.79 -10.47 20.90
N HIS A 528 -8.93 -10.61 19.58
CA HIS A 528 -8.34 -11.69 18.80
C HIS A 528 -7.39 -11.14 17.75
N SER A 529 -6.24 -11.83 17.58
CA SER A 529 -5.18 -11.49 16.62
C SER A 529 -4.69 -10.05 16.74
N ASN A 530 -4.50 -9.57 17.99
CA ASN A 530 -4.30 -8.15 18.29
C ASN A 530 -3.28 -7.93 19.44
N SER A 531 -2.01 -7.80 19.09
CA SER A 531 -0.91 -7.54 20.03
C SER A 531 -1.05 -6.17 20.72
N PHE A 532 -1.55 -5.16 19.98
CA PHE A 532 -1.74 -3.80 20.50
C PHE A 532 -2.78 -3.76 21.63
N ALA A 533 -3.88 -4.46 21.50
CA ALA A 533 -4.89 -4.56 22.56
C ALA A 533 -4.32 -5.16 23.84
N VAL A 534 -3.48 -6.20 23.71
CA VAL A 534 -2.80 -6.81 24.87
C VAL A 534 -1.80 -5.83 25.48
N TRP A 535 -1.00 -5.11 24.68
CA TRP A 535 -0.10 -4.08 25.18
C TRP A 535 -0.84 -3.00 25.98
N LYS A 536 -1.97 -2.52 25.48
CA LYS A 536 -2.84 -1.56 26.19
C LYS A 536 -3.36 -2.13 27.50
N SER A 537 -3.79 -3.40 27.53
CA SER A 537 -4.29 -4.08 28.73
C SER A 537 -3.21 -4.26 29.82
N LEU A 538 -1.93 -4.28 29.41
CA LEU A 538 -0.77 -4.35 30.30
C LEU A 538 -0.33 -2.97 30.83
N GLY A 539 -1.07 -1.90 30.54
CA GLY A 539 -0.75 -0.53 30.94
C GLY A 539 0.26 0.16 30.04
N SER A 540 0.39 -0.29 28.78
CA SER A 540 1.27 0.30 27.76
C SER A 540 2.76 0.36 28.19
N PRO A 541 3.38 -0.77 28.61
CA PRO A 541 4.75 -0.77 29.11
C PRO A 541 5.74 -0.29 28.03
N THR A 542 6.64 0.62 28.40
CA THR A 542 7.72 1.09 27.51
C THR A 542 8.88 0.09 27.44
N ALA A 543 9.04 -0.75 28.44
CA ALA A 543 10.02 -1.84 28.52
C ALA A 543 9.33 -3.09 29.06
N PRO A 544 8.59 -3.83 28.23
CA PRO A 544 7.89 -5.05 28.68
C PRO A 544 8.90 -6.11 29.11
N ASN A 545 8.59 -6.80 30.23
CA ASN A 545 9.34 -7.98 30.61
C ASN A 545 9.04 -9.16 29.66
N GLU A 546 9.80 -10.25 29.78
CA GLU A 546 9.70 -11.43 28.92
C GLU A 546 8.25 -12.00 28.89
N SER A 547 7.61 -12.16 30.03
CA SER A 547 6.23 -12.66 30.11
C SER A 547 5.23 -11.73 29.42
N GLN A 548 5.39 -10.42 29.57
CA GLN A 548 4.56 -9.43 28.88
C GLN A 548 4.80 -9.48 27.36
N TYR A 549 6.06 -9.57 26.94
CA TYR A 549 6.42 -9.68 25.53
C TYR A 549 5.83 -10.95 24.90
N ASP A 550 5.96 -12.08 25.55
CA ASP A 550 5.39 -13.37 25.09
C ASP A 550 3.88 -13.33 24.96
N ARG A 551 3.18 -12.65 25.88
CA ARG A 551 1.72 -12.48 25.78
C ARG A 551 1.34 -11.66 24.54
N MET A 552 2.05 -10.56 24.27
CA MET A 552 1.85 -9.74 23.09
C MET A 552 2.18 -10.51 21.81
N LEU A 553 3.29 -11.27 21.81
CA LEU A 553 3.73 -12.08 20.67
C LEU A 553 2.66 -13.14 20.28
N ARG A 554 2.13 -13.85 21.26
CA ARG A 554 1.03 -14.83 21.02
C ARG A 554 -0.23 -14.13 20.48
N ALA A 555 -0.60 -13.01 21.08
CA ALA A 555 -1.80 -12.26 20.69
C ALA A 555 -1.69 -11.62 19.29
N GLY A 556 -0.48 -11.35 18.80
CA GLY A 556 -0.23 -10.84 17.43
C GLY A 556 -0.45 -11.87 16.32
N ARG A 557 -0.51 -13.17 16.66
CA ARG A 557 -0.72 -14.24 15.66
C ARG A 557 -2.17 -14.33 15.22
N LEU A 558 -2.40 -14.78 13.99
CA LEU A 558 -3.75 -15.10 13.53
C LEU A 558 -4.33 -16.23 14.37
N THR A 559 -5.46 -15.97 15.03
CA THR A 559 -6.12 -16.92 15.93
C THR A 559 -7.49 -17.34 15.43
N GLN A 560 -7.83 -18.58 15.69
CA GLN A 560 -9.20 -19.08 15.53
C GLN A 560 -10.08 -18.53 16.65
N LEU A 561 -11.33 -18.18 16.33
CA LEU A 561 -12.30 -17.69 17.31
C LEU A 561 -12.71 -18.80 18.29
N HIS A 562 -12.75 -20.02 17.80
CA HIS A 562 -13.04 -21.27 18.55
C HIS A 562 -12.42 -22.44 17.78
N GLU A 563 -12.41 -23.62 18.41
CA GLU A 563 -12.01 -24.85 17.73
C GLU A 563 -12.87 -25.09 16.47
N PRO A 564 -12.31 -25.70 15.42
CA PRO A 564 -13.06 -26.01 14.21
C PRO A 564 -14.34 -26.83 14.51
N GLN A 565 -15.43 -26.46 13.87
CA GLN A 565 -16.75 -27.05 14.07
C GLN A 565 -17.16 -27.86 12.85
N GLN A 566 -17.97 -28.90 13.08
CA GLN A 566 -18.68 -29.58 12.01
C GLN A 566 -20.02 -28.88 11.78
N ILE A 567 -20.30 -28.54 10.53
CA ILE A 567 -21.59 -27.95 10.16
C ILE A 567 -22.26 -28.79 9.06
N PRO A 568 -23.59 -28.96 9.11
CA PRO A 568 -24.30 -29.70 8.09
C PRO A 568 -24.27 -28.99 6.73
N VAL A 569 -24.09 -29.78 5.68
CA VAL A 569 -24.31 -29.40 4.28
C VAL A 569 -25.42 -30.25 3.72
N GLU A 570 -26.58 -29.64 3.49
CA GLU A 570 -27.78 -30.32 2.99
C GLU A 570 -28.25 -29.66 1.70
N GLY A 571 -28.53 -30.43 0.66
CA GLY A 571 -28.96 -29.90 -0.63
C GLY A 571 -27.95 -28.89 -1.23
N GLN A 572 -26.65 -29.12 -1.01
CA GLN A 572 -25.57 -28.18 -1.41
C GLN A 572 -25.65 -26.80 -0.70
N GLN A 573 -26.24 -26.71 0.45
CA GLN A 573 -26.38 -25.49 1.23
C GLN A 573 -25.82 -25.67 2.65
N ALA A 574 -25.28 -24.57 3.18
CA ALA A 574 -24.89 -24.45 4.58
C ALA A 574 -25.24 -23.05 5.10
N SER A 575 -25.45 -22.95 6.41
CA SER A 575 -25.70 -21.68 7.08
C SER A 575 -24.77 -21.51 8.27
N VAL A 576 -24.20 -20.29 8.42
CA VAL A 576 -23.34 -19.95 9.53
C VAL A 576 -23.79 -18.60 10.11
N ARG A 577 -23.87 -18.51 11.45
CA ARG A 577 -24.14 -17.25 12.14
C ARG A 577 -22.88 -16.72 12.80
N VAL A 578 -22.59 -15.45 12.59
CA VAL A 578 -21.38 -14.77 13.10
C VAL A 578 -21.76 -13.44 13.75
N GLN A 579 -21.28 -13.19 14.95
CA GLN A 579 -21.29 -11.85 15.53
C GLN A 579 -19.95 -11.17 15.22
N LEU A 580 -19.98 -9.97 14.65
CA LEU A 580 -18.79 -9.24 14.23
C LEU A 580 -18.82 -7.81 14.82
N PRO A 581 -17.85 -7.45 15.69
CA PRO A 581 -17.75 -6.09 16.19
C PRO A 581 -17.30 -5.11 15.10
N ARG A 582 -17.62 -3.83 15.30
CA ARG A 582 -17.17 -2.74 14.43
C ARG A 582 -15.65 -2.77 14.27
N GLN A 583 -15.16 -2.52 13.06
CA GLN A 583 -13.74 -2.64 12.65
C GLN A 583 -13.19 -4.08 12.79
N GLY A 584 -14.05 -5.07 12.89
CA GLY A 584 -13.65 -6.48 12.91
C GLY A 584 -13.52 -7.08 11.51
N VAL A 585 -12.70 -8.14 11.42
CA VAL A 585 -12.55 -8.99 10.22
C VAL A 585 -12.66 -10.46 10.62
N SER A 586 -13.40 -11.24 9.85
CA SER A 586 -13.51 -12.69 10.00
C SER A 586 -13.13 -13.39 8.70
N LEU A 587 -12.49 -14.54 8.81
CA LEU A 587 -12.34 -15.48 7.71
C LEU A 587 -12.99 -16.81 8.11
N LEU A 588 -13.94 -17.25 7.32
CA LEU A 588 -14.55 -18.57 7.41
C LEU A 588 -13.95 -19.47 6.33
N LEU A 589 -13.41 -20.61 6.73
CA LEU A 589 -12.97 -21.67 5.82
C LEU A 589 -13.88 -22.86 6.01
N LEU A 590 -14.57 -23.23 4.94
CA LEU A 590 -15.41 -24.43 4.90
C LEU A 590 -14.74 -25.45 3.99
N GLU A 591 -14.38 -26.59 4.55
CA GLU A 591 -13.61 -27.62 3.87
C GLU A 591 -14.37 -28.96 3.91
N LYS A 592 -14.31 -29.69 2.79
CA LYS A 592 -14.80 -31.08 2.76
C LYS A 592 -13.90 -31.93 3.66
N GLN A 593 -14.51 -32.83 4.41
CA GLN A 593 -13.78 -33.90 5.14
C GLN A 593 -13.17 -34.93 4.22
#